data_233dc4c07ca4867c9bed544f48eb6966
#
_entry.id   233dc4c07ca4867c9bed544f48eb6966
#
_cell.length_a   1.000
_cell.length_b   1.000
_cell.length_c   1.000
_cell.angle_alpha   90.00
_cell.angle_beta   90.00
_cell.angle_gamma   90.00
#
_symmetry.space_group_name_H-M   'P 1'
#
loop_
_entity.id
_entity.type
_entity.pdbx_description
1 polymer ?
#
loop_
_entity_poly.entity_id
_entity_poly.type
_entity_poly.pdbx_seq_one_letter_code
_entity_poly.pdbx_strand_id
1 'polypeptide(L)'
;RITAVGWDERPATEAEQAKLRAMLREGMEQGASGLSTGLDYPPGSYASTAELAELAGVAARLGGHYHTHTRASLRSKGLLAPWEEALEIGRGGDCPVHLTHYRQSAAGVGSHLDYIGLVEDARDEGMDVTFDCYTYPYSGTTPTIGLPHWAKDGGPERLMAALRDADDRERMKREITRDR
;
A
#
# COMPACT_ATOMS: atom_id res chain seq x y z
N ARG A 1 -5.77 -5.37 9.30
CA ARG A 1 -5.02 -6.60 8.96
C ARG A 1 -4.32 -7.21 10.19
N ILE A 2 -3.69 -6.43 11.05
CA ILE A 2 -3.01 -6.93 12.28
C ILE A 2 -3.94 -7.82 13.11
N THR A 3 -5.16 -7.37 13.38
CA THR A 3 -6.13 -8.07 14.23
C THR A 3 -6.69 -9.35 13.59
N ALA A 4 -6.75 -9.44 12.27
CA ALA A 4 -7.35 -10.56 11.56
C ALA A 4 -6.31 -11.59 11.09
N VAL A 5 -5.16 -11.13 10.59
CA VAL A 5 -4.12 -11.96 9.95
C VAL A 5 -2.83 -12.01 10.79
N GLY A 6 -2.54 -10.94 11.53
CA GLY A 6 -1.28 -10.79 12.25
C GLY A 6 -0.19 -10.18 11.37
N TRP A 7 1.07 -10.55 11.67
CA TRP A 7 2.29 -10.01 11.06
C TRP A 7 2.91 -10.94 10.01
N ASP A 8 2.26 -12.06 9.70
CA ASP A 8 2.81 -13.05 8.76
C ASP A 8 2.82 -12.51 7.33
N GLU A 9 3.93 -12.74 6.63
CA GLU A 9 4.11 -12.42 5.21
C GLU A 9 3.39 -13.45 4.33
N ARG A 10 2.07 -13.38 4.28
CA ARG A 10 1.20 -14.25 3.49
C ARG A 10 -0.12 -13.56 3.16
N PRO A 11 -0.84 -14.01 2.13
CA PRO A 11 -2.23 -13.61 1.92
C PRO A 11 -3.14 -14.00 3.10
N ALA A 12 -4.26 -13.31 3.26
CA ALA A 12 -5.30 -13.70 4.19
C ALA A 12 -5.98 -15.00 3.72
N THR A 13 -6.32 -15.86 4.66
CA THR A 13 -7.24 -16.98 4.40
C THR A 13 -8.67 -16.46 4.19
N GLU A 14 -9.57 -17.28 3.62
CA GLU A 14 -10.98 -16.87 3.44
C GLU A 14 -11.66 -16.49 4.77
N ALA A 15 -11.36 -17.19 5.86
CA ALA A 15 -11.90 -16.86 7.18
C ALA A 15 -11.37 -15.50 7.71
N GLU A 16 -10.09 -15.23 7.49
CA GLU A 16 -9.49 -13.95 7.84
C GLU A 16 -10.02 -12.82 6.97
N GLN A 17 -10.20 -13.05 5.66
CA GLN A 17 -10.80 -12.12 4.73
C GLN A 17 -12.25 -11.79 5.12
N ALA A 18 -13.03 -12.80 5.51
CA ALA A 18 -14.38 -12.60 6.03
C ALA A 18 -14.38 -11.71 7.29
N LYS A 19 -13.41 -11.91 8.17
CA LYS A 19 -13.23 -11.06 9.37
C LYS A 19 -12.86 -9.63 8.99
N LEU A 20 -11.95 -9.44 8.02
CA LEU A 20 -11.58 -8.12 7.52
C LEU A 20 -12.79 -7.38 6.93
N ARG A 21 -13.62 -8.06 6.12
CA ARG A 21 -14.88 -7.51 5.57
C ARG A 21 -15.83 -7.06 6.69
N ALA A 22 -15.99 -7.88 7.72
CA ALA A 22 -16.88 -7.56 8.84
C ALA A 22 -16.38 -6.33 9.63
N MET A 23 -15.08 -6.29 9.94
CA MET A 23 -14.46 -5.16 10.65
C MET A 23 -14.55 -3.85 9.84
N LEU A 24 -14.33 -3.92 8.51
CA LEU A 24 -14.46 -2.75 7.65
C LEU A 24 -15.91 -2.26 7.61
N ARG A 25 -16.87 -3.16 7.46
CA ARG A 25 -18.30 -2.81 7.48
C ARG A 25 -18.68 -2.12 8.79
N GLU A 26 -18.30 -2.69 9.92
CA GLU A 26 -18.53 -2.09 11.23
C GLU A 26 -17.92 -0.68 11.32
N GLY A 27 -16.68 -0.51 10.88
CA GLY A 27 -16.03 0.81 10.84
C GLY A 27 -16.77 1.83 9.97
N MET A 28 -17.23 1.40 8.79
CA MET A 28 -18.02 2.25 7.90
C MET A 28 -19.39 2.64 8.52
N GLU A 29 -20.07 1.69 9.16
CA GLU A 29 -21.34 1.94 9.87
C GLU A 29 -21.17 2.90 11.07
N GLN A 30 -19.96 2.92 11.67
CA GLN A 30 -19.59 3.86 12.73
C GLN A 30 -19.12 5.23 12.21
N GLY A 31 -19.11 5.46 10.90
CA GLY A 31 -18.83 6.76 10.29
C GLY A 31 -17.44 6.89 9.65
N ALA A 32 -16.71 5.81 9.41
CA ALA A 32 -15.50 5.87 8.59
C ALA A 32 -15.83 6.26 7.15
N SER A 33 -14.96 7.06 6.51
CA SER A 33 -15.16 7.57 5.15
C SER A 33 -14.71 6.58 4.06
N GLY A 34 -13.99 5.52 4.41
CA GLY A 34 -13.48 4.57 3.43
C GLY A 34 -12.43 3.62 3.98
N LEU A 35 -11.80 2.88 3.06
CA LEU A 35 -10.66 2.00 3.32
C LEU A 35 -9.35 2.74 3.04
N SER A 36 -8.43 2.74 4.02
CA SER A 36 -7.07 3.28 3.82
C SER A 36 -6.01 2.18 3.93
N THR A 37 -4.98 2.26 3.08
CA THR A 37 -3.85 1.33 3.12
C THR A 37 -2.50 2.05 3.08
N GLY A 38 -1.47 1.39 3.65
CA GLY A 38 -0.07 1.78 3.55
C GLY A 38 0.74 0.57 3.10
N LEU A 39 0.92 0.39 1.77
CA LEU A 39 1.42 -0.84 1.17
C LEU A 39 2.96 -0.98 1.19
N ASP A 40 3.68 0.01 1.70
CA ASP A 40 5.11 -0.10 2.00
C ASP A 40 5.36 -0.63 3.42
N TYR A 41 4.32 -0.72 4.23
CA TYR A 41 4.45 -1.04 5.65
C TYR A 41 3.82 -2.38 6.01
N PRO A 42 4.58 -3.30 6.66
CA PRO A 42 3.99 -4.49 7.25
C PRO A 42 2.94 -4.17 8.32
N PRO A 43 1.87 -4.96 8.42
CA PRO A 43 1.52 -6.09 7.57
C PRO A 43 0.67 -5.72 6.34
N GLY A 44 0.42 -4.44 6.07
CA GLY A 44 -0.31 -3.96 4.88
C GLY A 44 0.37 -4.38 3.58
N SER A 45 1.72 -4.33 3.54
CA SER A 45 2.53 -4.73 2.39
C SER A 45 2.38 -6.20 1.98
N TYR A 46 1.82 -7.06 2.83
CA TYR A 46 1.61 -8.49 2.57
C TYR A 46 0.21 -8.80 1.99
N ALA A 47 -0.66 -7.80 1.91
CA ALA A 47 -1.96 -7.96 1.29
C ALA A 47 -1.83 -8.07 -0.24
N SER A 48 -2.58 -8.99 -0.85
CA SER A 48 -2.65 -9.08 -2.31
C SER A 48 -3.58 -8.01 -2.88
N THR A 49 -3.38 -7.67 -4.16
CA THR A 49 -4.26 -6.76 -4.90
C THR A 49 -5.72 -7.23 -4.86
N ALA A 50 -5.96 -8.54 -5.02
CA ALA A 50 -7.31 -9.13 -4.96
C ALA A 50 -7.96 -9.01 -3.56
N GLU A 51 -7.19 -9.25 -2.48
CA GLU A 51 -7.62 -9.04 -1.11
C GLU A 51 -8.08 -7.60 -0.88
N LEU A 52 -7.31 -6.64 -1.39
CA LEU A 52 -7.62 -5.21 -1.26
C LEU A 52 -8.79 -4.76 -2.13
N ALA A 53 -8.91 -5.29 -3.36
CA ALA A 53 -10.04 -5.00 -4.25
C ALA A 53 -11.37 -5.45 -3.64
N GLU A 54 -11.40 -6.63 -3.03
CA GLU A 54 -12.58 -7.10 -2.33
C GLU A 54 -12.98 -6.18 -1.16
N LEU A 55 -12.00 -5.73 -0.37
CA LEU A 55 -12.25 -4.78 0.73
C LEU A 55 -12.68 -3.41 0.21
N ALA A 56 -12.06 -2.91 -0.87
CA ALA A 56 -12.48 -1.66 -1.52
C ALA A 56 -13.95 -1.73 -1.96
N GLY A 57 -14.38 -2.89 -2.49
CA GLY A 57 -15.79 -3.11 -2.83
C GLY A 57 -16.73 -3.11 -1.63
N VAL A 58 -16.28 -3.49 -0.44
CA VAL A 58 -17.07 -3.33 0.79
C VAL A 58 -17.24 -1.84 1.12
N ALA A 59 -16.16 -1.05 1.07
CA ALA A 59 -16.21 0.38 1.31
C ALA A 59 -17.14 1.11 0.32
N ALA A 60 -17.00 0.79 -0.97
CA ALA A 60 -17.81 1.40 -2.06
C ALA A 60 -19.31 1.18 -1.86
N ARG A 61 -19.74 -0.05 -1.53
CA ARG A 61 -21.16 -0.38 -1.26
C ARG A 61 -21.75 0.40 -0.08
N LEU A 62 -20.92 0.94 0.79
CA LEU A 62 -21.30 1.77 1.93
C LEU A 62 -21.03 3.26 1.71
N GLY A 63 -20.80 3.66 0.45
CA GLY A 63 -20.59 5.06 0.05
C GLY A 63 -19.20 5.62 0.35
N GLY A 64 -18.23 4.74 0.62
CA GLY A 64 -16.85 5.12 0.90
C GLY A 64 -15.93 5.05 -0.32
N HIS A 65 -14.64 5.32 -0.08
CA HIS A 65 -13.59 5.31 -1.10
C HIS A 65 -12.36 4.52 -0.64
N TYR A 66 -11.48 4.20 -1.58
CA TYR A 66 -10.17 3.61 -1.31
C TYR A 66 -9.09 4.69 -1.34
N HIS A 67 -8.35 4.82 -0.25
CA HIS A 67 -7.26 5.78 -0.08
C HIS A 67 -5.95 5.05 0.18
N THR A 68 -4.89 5.32 -0.60
CA THR A 68 -3.69 4.50 -0.52
C THR A 68 -2.37 5.25 -0.58
N HIS A 69 -1.47 4.91 0.36
CA HIS A 69 -0.02 4.95 0.18
C HIS A 69 0.39 3.68 -0.55
N THR A 70 0.85 3.82 -1.77
CA THR A 70 1.09 2.72 -2.71
C THR A 70 2.29 1.85 -2.36
N ARG A 71 2.41 0.70 -3.04
CA ARG A 71 3.48 -0.29 -2.89
C ARG A 71 4.71 0.09 -3.71
N ALA A 72 5.69 0.77 -3.10
CA ALA A 72 6.89 1.25 -3.79
C ALA A 72 7.74 0.12 -4.40
N SER A 73 7.69 -1.10 -3.87
CA SER A 73 8.40 -2.26 -4.42
C SER A 73 8.01 -2.60 -5.86
N LEU A 74 6.80 -2.23 -6.29
CA LEU A 74 6.36 -2.40 -7.68
C LEU A 74 7.07 -1.50 -8.69
N ARG A 75 7.82 -0.49 -8.25
CA ARG A 75 8.63 0.36 -9.15
C ARG A 75 9.64 -0.42 -9.99
N SER A 76 10.05 -1.59 -9.51
CA SER A 76 10.90 -2.51 -10.27
C SER A 76 10.23 -3.06 -11.55
N LYS A 77 8.90 -3.05 -11.61
CA LYS A 77 8.10 -3.47 -12.77
C LYS A 77 7.76 -2.33 -13.73
N GLY A 78 7.84 -1.09 -13.26
CA GLY A 78 7.54 0.11 -14.01
C GLY A 78 7.33 1.31 -13.12
N LEU A 79 7.60 2.49 -13.64
CA LEU A 79 7.56 3.74 -12.87
C LEU A 79 6.16 4.02 -12.30
N LEU A 80 5.12 3.70 -13.07
CA LEU A 80 3.72 3.89 -12.70
C LEU A 80 3.09 2.67 -12.02
N ALA A 81 3.74 1.50 -12.02
CA ALA A 81 3.19 0.25 -11.51
C ALA A 81 2.59 0.32 -10.10
N PRO A 82 3.13 1.10 -9.13
CA PRO A 82 2.47 1.28 -7.84
C PRO A 82 1.09 1.95 -7.93
N TRP A 83 0.95 2.88 -8.86
CA TRP A 83 -0.28 3.63 -9.07
C TRP A 83 -1.29 2.85 -9.91
N GLU A 84 -0.79 2.07 -10.87
CA GLU A 84 -1.59 1.12 -11.65
C GLU A 84 -2.22 0.06 -10.73
N GLU A 85 -1.48 -0.47 -9.74
CA GLU A 85 -2.05 -1.37 -8.72
C GLU A 85 -3.17 -0.68 -7.92
N ALA A 86 -2.99 0.58 -7.53
CA ALA A 86 -4.03 1.31 -6.81
C ALA A 86 -5.32 1.46 -7.62
N LEU A 87 -5.20 1.76 -8.92
CA LEU A 87 -6.33 1.83 -9.84
C LEU A 87 -6.94 0.43 -10.10
N GLU A 88 -6.13 -0.63 -10.19
CA GLU A 88 -6.62 -2.01 -10.30
C GLU A 88 -7.46 -2.41 -9.08
N ILE A 89 -7.03 -2.06 -7.88
CA ILE A 89 -7.80 -2.26 -6.65
C ILE A 89 -9.14 -1.54 -6.72
N GLY A 90 -9.15 -0.28 -7.16
CA GLY A 90 -10.38 0.48 -7.34
C GLY A 90 -11.32 -0.12 -8.37
N ARG A 91 -10.80 -0.51 -9.54
CA ARG A 91 -11.60 -1.19 -10.58
C ARG A 91 -12.19 -2.49 -10.08
N GLY A 92 -11.37 -3.33 -9.43
CA GLY A 92 -11.83 -4.61 -8.89
C GLY A 92 -12.89 -4.50 -7.80
N GLY A 93 -12.91 -3.38 -7.09
CA GLY A 93 -13.90 -3.07 -6.05
C GLY A 93 -15.07 -2.20 -6.52
N ASP A 94 -15.07 -1.70 -7.76
CA ASP A 94 -15.98 -0.64 -8.22
C ASP A 94 -16.01 0.53 -7.22
N CYS A 95 -14.82 1.01 -6.83
CA CYS A 95 -14.60 1.91 -5.70
C CYS A 95 -13.90 3.19 -6.16
N PRO A 96 -14.39 4.37 -5.76
CA PRO A 96 -13.64 5.62 -5.92
C PRO A 96 -12.24 5.51 -5.31
N VAL A 97 -11.22 6.08 -5.97
CA VAL A 97 -9.82 5.99 -5.55
C VAL A 97 -9.25 7.36 -5.25
N HIS A 98 -8.58 7.47 -4.10
CA HIS A 98 -7.73 8.61 -3.78
C HIS A 98 -6.27 8.20 -3.71
N LEU A 99 -5.45 8.74 -4.63
CA LEU A 99 -4.02 8.50 -4.71
C LEU A 99 -3.29 9.51 -3.81
N THR A 100 -2.77 9.04 -2.68
CA THR A 100 -2.10 9.91 -1.71
C THR A 100 -0.66 10.24 -2.12
N HIS A 101 -0.23 11.48 -1.88
CA HIS A 101 1.09 12.01 -2.25
C HIS A 101 1.53 11.60 -3.67
N TYR A 102 0.58 11.69 -4.62
CA TYR A 102 0.78 11.36 -6.02
C TYR A 102 1.80 12.29 -6.65
N ARG A 103 2.94 11.74 -7.04
CA ARG A 103 4.03 12.54 -7.60
C ARG A 103 5.02 11.70 -8.37
N GLN A 104 5.71 12.34 -9.30
CA GLN A 104 6.90 11.77 -9.92
C GLN A 104 8.00 11.61 -8.86
N SER A 105 8.64 10.44 -8.81
CA SER A 105 9.80 10.20 -7.96
C SER A 105 11.00 11.00 -8.46
N ALA A 106 11.81 11.56 -7.55
CA ALA A 106 13.05 12.26 -7.90
C ALA A 106 14.06 11.35 -8.64
N ALA A 107 14.00 10.03 -8.43
CA ALA A 107 14.78 9.05 -9.16
C ALA A 107 14.08 8.59 -10.46
N GLY A 108 12.88 9.11 -10.75
CA GLY A 108 12.07 8.68 -11.88
C GLY A 108 12.56 9.27 -13.19
N VAL A 109 12.88 8.40 -14.12
CA VAL A 109 12.99 8.73 -15.54
C VAL A 109 11.57 8.71 -16.09
N GLY A 110 11.12 9.78 -16.69
CA GLY A 110 9.78 9.90 -17.26
C GLY A 110 9.25 11.33 -17.21
N SER A 111 8.14 11.54 -17.87
CA SER A 111 7.46 12.83 -17.91
C SER A 111 6.39 12.91 -16.81
N HIS A 112 6.20 14.10 -16.23
CA HIS A 112 5.03 14.39 -15.42
C HIS A 112 3.71 14.14 -16.20
N LEU A 113 3.76 14.21 -17.53
CA LEU A 113 2.61 13.91 -18.40
C LEU A 113 2.19 12.44 -18.31
N ASP A 114 3.12 11.51 -18.07
CA ASP A 114 2.78 10.08 -17.87
C ASP A 114 1.93 9.90 -16.61
N TYR A 115 2.25 10.65 -15.55
CA TYR A 115 1.46 10.64 -14.31
C TYR A 115 0.08 11.29 -14.48
N ILE A 116 0.01 12.41 -15.21
CA ILE A 116 -1.27 13.07 -15.52
C ILE A 116 -2.11 12.13 -16.39
N GLY A 117 -1.53 11.58 -17.46
CA GLY A 117 -2.20 10.67 -18.38
C GLY A 117 -2.81 9.46 -17.67
N LEU A 118 -2.09 8.83 -16.74
CA LEU A 118 -2.63 7.70 -15.98
C LEU A 118 -3.95 8.02 -15.26
N VAL A 119 -4.07 9.22 -14.68
CA VAL A 119 -5.29 9.65 -13.99
C VAL A 119 -6.38 10.04 -14.98
N GLU A 120 -6.02 10.73 -16.08
CA GLU A 120 -6.96 11.12 -17.10
C GLU A 120 -7.55 9.89 -17.80
N ASP A 121 -6.72 8.92 -18.18
CA ASP A 121 -7.16 7.66 -18.78
C ASP A 121 -8.13 6.90 -17.86
N ALA A 122 -7.81 6.82 -16.55
CA ALA A 122 -8.71 6.18 -15.59
C ALA A 122 -10.06 6.91 -15.45
N ARG A 123 -10.06 8.24 -15.51
CA ARG A 123 -11.30 9.05 -15.50
C ARG A 123 -12.10 8.90 -16.79
N ASP A 124 -11.43 8.81 -17.93
CA ASP A 124 -12.07 8.58 -19.23
C ASP A 124 -12.72 7.19 -19.30
N GLU A 125 -12.17 6.20 -18.58
CA GLU A 125 -12.78 4.90 -18.34
C GLU A 125 -13.98 4.95 -17.37
N GLY A 126 -14.27 6.10 -16.76
CA GLY A 126 -15.40 6.31 -15.86
C GLY A 126 -15.07 6.10 -14.36
N MET A 127 -13.79 5.95 -13.99
CA MET A 127 -13.41 5.86 -12.58
C MET A 127 -13.47 7.23 -11.89
N ASP A 128 -13.95 7.27 -10.66
CA ASP A 128 -13.79 8.43 -9.78
C ASP A 128 -12.40 8.38 -9.12
N VAL A 129 -11.47 9.16 -9.68
CA VAL A 129 -10.07 9.22 -9.20
C VAL A 129 -9.72 10.63 -8.78
N THR A 130 -9.23 10.76 -7.56
CA THR A 130 -8.67 11.99 -7.00
C THR A 130 -7.25 11.75 -6.47
N PHE A 131 -6.50 12.82 -6.23
CA PHE A 131 -5.17 12.71 -5.64
C PHE A 131 -4.79 13.95 -4.84
N ASP A 132 -3.83 13.77 -3.93
CA ASP A 132 -3.08 14.86 -3.29
C ASP A 132 -1.60 14.79 -3.66
N CYS A 133 -0.86 15.85 -3.42
CA CYS A 133 0.59 15.88 -3.62
C CYS A 133 1.30 16.75 -2.57
N TYR A 134 2.58 16.50 -2.38
CA TYR A 134 3.42 17.36 -1.55
C TYR A 134 3.64 18.73 -2.20
N THR A 135 3.54 19.77 -1.39
CA THR A 135 3.82 21.16 -1.79
C THR A 135 5.24 21.63 -1.41
N TYR A 136 6.09 20.74 -0.92
CA TYR A 136 7.45 21.01 -0.45
C TYR A 136 8.44 19.94 -0.94
N PRO A 137 9.76 20.25 -1.01
CA PRO A 137 10.75 19.37 -1.64
C PRO A 137 11.30 18.27 -0.72
N TYR A 138 10.68 18.02 0.42
CA TYR A 138 11.09 16.99 1.38
C TYR A 138 9.92 16.11 1.78
N SER A 139 10.22 14.95 2.33
CA SER A 139 9.23 14.00 2.86
C SER A 139 9.73 13.39 4.16
N GLY A 140 8.81 12.83 4.94
CA GLY A 140 9.11 12.09 6.16
C GLY A 140 8.51 10.69 6.11
N THR A 141 9.23 9.73 6.70
CA THR A 141 8.76 8.36 6.87
C THR A 141 9.42 7.70 8.07
N THR A 142 9.06 6.46 8.37
CA THR A 142 9.69 5.70 9.45
C THR A 142 11.02 5.08 8.99
N PRO A 143 12.05 5.00 9.84
CA PRO A 143 13.33 4.38 9.50
C PRO A 143 13.19 2.93 9.03
N THR A 144 12.15 2.23 9.46
CA THR A 144 11.91 0.82 9.13
C THR A 144 11.56 0.57 7.68
N ILE A 145 11.19 1.60 6.90
CA ILE A 145 10.85 1.45 5.47
C ILE A 145 12.05 0.94 4.65
N GLY A 146 13.26 1.36 5.02
CA GLY A 146 14.49 0.95 4.36
C GLY A 146 15.05 -0.40 4.80
N LEU A 147 14.39 -1.10 5.73
CA LEU A 147 14.85 -2.40 6.19
C LEU A 147 14.28 -3.53 5.32
N PRO A 148 15.04 -4.63 5.12
CA PRO A 148 14.59 -5.79 4.36
C PRO A 148 13.30 -6.38 4.93
N HIS A 149 12.46 -6.96 4.07
CA HIS A 149 11.18 -7.56 4.46
C HIS A 149 11.35 -8.67 5.51
N TRP A 150 12.32 -9.59 5.30
CA TRP A 150 12.58 -10.70 6.22
C TRP A 150 12.87 -10.28 7.66
N ALA A 151 13.42 -9.07 7.85
CA ALA A 151 13.69 -8.54 9.20
C ALA A 151 12.43 -8.03 9.92
N LYS A 152 11.36 -7.77 9.17
CA LYS A 152 10.08 -7.24 9.65
C LYS A 152 8.97 -8.30 9.70
N ASP A 153 9.16 -9.42 9.01
CA ASP A 153 8.24 -10.57 9.04
C ASP A 153 8.14 -11.12 10.46
N GLY A 154 6.92 -11.35 10.95
CA GLY A 154 6.67 -11.68 12.35
C GLY A 154 6.55 -10.46 13.30
N GLY A 155 6.66 -9.24 12.77
CA GLY A 155 6.34 -8.00 13.49
C GLY A 155 7.46 -7.40 14.33
N PRO A 156 7.10 -6.48 15.26
CA PRO A 156 8.08 -5.67 16.01
C PRO A 156 9.05 -6.50 16.85
N GLU A 157 8.60 -7.59 17.44
CA GLU A 157 9.46 -8.46 18.28
C GLU A 157 10.54 -9.14 17.45
N ARG A 158 10.18 -9.65 16.28
CA ARG A 158 11.14 -10.24 15.33
C ARG A 158 12.14 -9.19 14.84
N LEU A 159 11.69 -8.00 14.50
CA LEU A 159 12.56 -6.90 14.10
C LEU A 159 13.55 -6.54 15.21
N MET A 160 13.09 -6.43 16.44
CA MET A 160 13.96 -6.13 17.57
C MET A 160 14.99 -7.25 17.84
N ALA A 161 14.62 -8.50 17.61
CA ALA A 161 15.54 -9.62 17.68
C ALA A 161 16.62 -9.53 16.60
N ALA A 162 16.23 -9.30 15.35
CA ALA A 162 17.15 -9.13 14.21
C ALA A 162 18.09 -7.93 14.39
N LEU A 163 17.62 -6.83 14.97
CA LEU A 163 18.45 -5.66 15.25
C LEU A 163 19.47 -5.90 16.40
N ARG A 164 19.22 -6.85 17.30
CA ARG A 164 20.15 -7.24 18.36
C ARG A 164 21.18 -8.27 17.91
N ASP A 165 20.84 -9.09 16.93
CA ASP A 165 21.72 -10.10 16.36
C ASP A 165 22.79 -9.47 15.47
N ALA A 166 24.05 -9.87 15.60
CA ALA A 166 25.16 -9.28 14.87
C ALA A 166 25.17 -9.69 13.39
N ASP A 167 24.84 -10.95 13.10
CA ASP A 167 24.87 -11.50 11.75
C ASP A 167 23.68 -10.96 10.94
N ASP A 168 22.50 -10.86 11.55
CA ASP A 168 21.32 -10.23 10.95
C ASP A 168 21.58 -8.75 10.61
N ARG A 169 22.24 -7.99 11.50
CA ARG A 169 22.63 -6.60 11.20
C ARG A 169 23.59 -6.49 10.01
N GLU A 170 24.60 -7.34 9.95
CA GLU A 170 25.54 -7.35 8.82
C GLU A 170 24.84 -7.77 7.52
N ARG A 171 23.91 -8.69 7.59
CA ARG A 171 23.07 -9.06 6.44
C ARG A 171 22.21 -7.86 5.99
N MET A 172 21.50 -7.18 6.90
CA MET A 172 20.72 -5.98 6.59
C MET A 172 21.57 -4.89 5.94
N LYS A 173 22.76 -4.60 6.47
CA LYS A 173 23.68 -3.60 5.91
C LYS A 173 24.04 -3.91 4.46
N ARG A 174 24.38 -5.18 4.15
CA ARG A 174 24.71 -5.60 2.79
C ARG A 174 23.55 -5.41 1.81
N GLU A 175 22.33 -5.77 2.23
CA GLU A 175 21.14 -5.64 1.40
C GLU A 175 20.77 -4.17 1.16
N ILE A 176 20.74 -3.34 2.20
CA ILE A 176 20.43 -1.89 2.09
C ILE A 176 21.46 -1.15 1.21
N THR A 177 22.74 -1.54 1.27
CA THR A 177 23.79 -0.89 0.46
C THR A 177 23.72 -1.32 -1.01
N ARG A 178 23.21 -2.51 -1.30
CA ARG A 178 23.10 -3.04 -2.66
C ARG A 178 21.95 -2.41 -3.46
N ASP A 179 20.90 -1.95 -2.77
CA ASP A 179 19.69 -1.38 -3.37
C ASP A 179 19.76 0.16 -3.53
N ARG A 180 20.94 0.77 -3.26
CA ARG A 180 21.23 2.18 -3.49
C ARG A 180 22.10 2.37 -4.74
#